data_1d478a53d78c3a0c376650089a52e3e1
#
_entry.id   1d478a53d78c3a0c376650089a52e3e1
#
_cell.length_a   1.000
_cell.length_b   1.000
_cell.length_c   1.000
_cell.angle_alpha   90.00
_cell.angle_beta   90.00
_cell.angle_gamma   90.00
#
_symmetry.space_group_name_H-M   'P 1'
#
loop_
_entity.id
_entity.type
_entity.pdbx_description
1 polymer ?
#
loop_
_entity_poly.entity_id
_entity_poly.type
_entity_poly.pdbx_seq_one_letter_code
_entity_poly.pdbx_strand_id
1 'polypeptide(L)'
;MKGIVLAGGAGTRLHPSTIAVSKQLLPIYDKPMIYHPISVLMLAGIRDILIISTPVDLPNFKRLLGDGSQFGVKFSYKEQPSPDGLAQAFILGEEFIGDDCVALILGDNIFYGGGFSGKLKRVVSDVTNNGGATVFGYPVKDPQRFGVVEFDRDGKVISIEEKPQNPKSYYAVTGLYFYDNKVVEYAKNLSPSARGELEITDLNKIYLQNGNLNVELLGRGFAWLDTGTHHSLLQASQFVQTVEENQGIKIACLEEVAYRMGFVTKEDLQKTIEKYNNNEYFNYVRNMLNKL
;
A
#
# COMPACT_ATOMS: atom_id res chain seq x y z
N MET A 1 10.21 -1.54 12.02
CA MET A 1 9.56 -2.05 10.77
C MET A 1 9.77 -1.03 9.66
N LYS A 2 10.08 -1.49 8.47
CA LYS A 2 10.23 -0.67 7.24
C LYS A 2 9.07 -0.89 6.28
N GLY A 3 8.88 0.00 5.31
CA GLY A 3 7.79 -0.08 4.35
C GLY A 3 8.32 -0.18 2.92
N ILE A 4 7.63 -0.94 2.07
CA ILE A 4 7.88 -0.99 0.63
C ILE A 4 6.58 -0.62 -0.09
N VAL A 5 6.65 0.35 -1.00
CA VAL A 5 5.59 0.63 -1.96
C VAL A 5 6.03 0.07 -3.31
N LEU A 6 5.33 -0.95 -3.80
CA LEU A 6 5.61 -1.50 -5.12
C LEU A 6 4.79 -0.77 -6.18
N ALA A 7 5.45 0.10 -6.91
CA ALA A 7 4.90 0.96 -7.95
C ALA A 7 5.46 0.60 -9.35
N GLY A 8 5.69 -0.69 -9.56
CA GLY A 8 6.15 -1.26 -10.83
C GLY A 8 5.01 -1.63 -11.78
N GLY A 9 5.39 -2.20 -12.92
CA GLY A 9 4.48 -2.69 -13.93
C GLY A 9 4.13 -1.68 -15.02
N ALA A 10 3.92 -2.18 -16.24
CA ALA A 10 3.71 -1.35 -17.44
C ALA A 10 2.34 -0.68 -17.54
N GLY A 11 1.39 -1.01 -16.66
CA GLY A 11 0.05 -0.40 -16.66
C GLY A 11 -0.76 -0.60 -17.94
N THR A 12 -0.48 -1.65 -18.73
CA THR A 12 -1.03 -1.85 -20.09
C THR A 12 -2.55 -1.86 -20.16
N ARG A 13 -3.22 -2.29 -19.09
CA ARG A 13 -4.70 -2.26 -19.00
C ARG A 13 -5.30 -0.85 -19.01
N LEU A 14 -4.47 0.17 -18.77
CA LEU A 14 -4.85 1.58 -18.77
C LEU A 14 -4.31 2.34 -19.98
N HIS A 15 -3.77 1.64 -21.01
CA HIS A 15 -3.39 2.32 -22.25
C HIS A 15 -4.62 2.96 -22.91
N PRO A 16 -4.45 4.15 -23.54
CA PRO A 16 -3.20 4.90 -23.74
C PRO A 16 -2.76 5.78 -22.55
N SER A 17 -3.53 5.91 -21.46
CA SER A 17 -3.27 6.84 -20.35
C SER A 17 -1.92 6.60 -19.66
N THR A 18 -1.39 5.39 -19.73
CA THR A 18 -0.14 4.97 -19.07
C THR A 18 1.02 4.72 -20.02
N ILE A 19 0.93 5.17 -21.29
CA ILE A 19 2.06 5.04 -22.25
C ILE A 19 3.24 5.92 -21.81
N ALA A 20 2.96 7.13 -21.33
CA ALA A 20 3.98 8.13 -21.00
C ALA A 20 4.16 8.38 -19.51
N VAL A 21 3.39 7.71 -18.66
CA VAL A 21 3.40 7.95 -17.21
C VAL A 21 3.01 6.68 -16.45
N SER A 22 3.71 6.42 -15.34
CA SER A 22 3.32 5.33 -14.44
C SER A 22 1.89 5.47 -13.96
N LYS A 23 1.15 4.36 -13.88
CA LYS A 23 -0.21 4.33 -13.34
C LYS A 23 -0.32 5.02 -11.98
N GLN A 24 0.64 4.80 -11.10
CA GLN A 24 0.63 5.31 -9.74
C GLN A 24 0.87 6.82 -9.65
N LEU A 25 1.22 7.47 -10.77
CA LEU A 25 1.31 8.92 -10.89
C LEU A 25 0.04 9.56 -11.48
N LEU A 26 -0.90 8.75 -11.98
CA LEU A 26 -2.21 9.26 -12.39
C LEU A 26 -2.96 9.85 -11.19
N PRO A 27 -3.72 10.92 -11.37
CA PRO A 27 -4.48 11.51 -10.29
C PRO A 27 -5.65 10.60 -9.86
N ILE A 28 -5.85 10.51 -8.57
CA ILE A 28 -7.08 10.07 -7.94
C ILE A 28 -7.72 11.31 -7.33
N TYR A 29 -8.67 11.88 -8.05
CA TYR A 29 -9.29 13.17 -7.77
C TYR A 29 -8.27 14.31 -7.75
N ASP A 30 -7.73 14.70 -6.59
CA ASP A 30 -6.91 15.91 -6.40
C ASP A 30 -5.42 15.65 -6.13
N LYS A 31 -5.00 14.37 -6.08
CA LYS A 31 -3.61 13.99 -5.77
C LYS A 31 -3.15 12.74 -6.53
N PRO A 32 -1.83 12.52 -6.69
CA PRO A 32 -1.32 11.30 -7.32
C PRO A 32 -1.71 10.05 -6.55
N MET A 33 -2.04 8.98 -7.27
CA MET A 33 -2.45 7.68 -6.70
C MET A 33 -1.48 7.16 -5.63
N ILE A 34 -0.16 7.33 -5.82
CA ILE A 34 0.88 6.86 -4.91
C ILE A 34 0.76 7.44 -3.48
N TYR A 35 0.08 8.60 -3.30
CA TYR A 35 -0.15 9.18 -1.98
C TYR A 35 -1.01 8.27 -1.10
N HIS A 36 -1.95 7.54 -1.68
CA HIS A 36 -2.82 6.63 -0.93
C HIS A 36 -2.05 5.51 -0.24
N PRO A 37 -1.25 4.66 -0.92
CA PRO A 37 -0.47 3.63 -0.24
C PRO A 37 0.61 4.20 0.69
N ILE A 38 1.26 5.32 0.35
CA ILE A 38 2.20 5.98 1.27
C ILE A 38 1.50 6.38 2.56
N SER A 39 0.30 6.98 2.48
CA SER A 39 -0.46 7.39 3.66
C SER A 39 -0.78 6.21 4.58
N VAL A 40 -1.05 5.02 4.03
CA VAL A 40 -1.31 3.80 4.80
C VAL A 40 -0.08 3.39 5.62
N LEU A 41 1.12 3.39 5.00
CA LEU A 41 2.37 3.10 5.71
C LEU A 41 2.64 4.14 6.81
N MET A 42 2.41 5.42 6.52
CA MET A 42 2.56 6.49 7.51
C MET A 42 1.57 6.32 8.67
N LEU A 43 0.31 5.98 8.41
CA LEU A 43 -0.71 5.69 9.43
C LEU A 43 -0.37 4.45 10.28
N ALA A 44 0.41 3.52 9.74
CA ALA A 44 0.97 2.39 10.48
C ALA A 44 2.15 2.78 11.39
N GLY A 45 2.64 4.02 11.30
CA GLY A 45 3.80 4.50 12.05
C GLY A 45 5.14 4.25 11.34
N ILE A 46 5.12 3.82 10.09
CA ILE A 46 6.32 3.50 9.31
C ILE A 46 6.88 4.77 8.69
N ARG A 47 8.18 5.03 8.91
CA ARG A 47 8.87 6.24 8.45
C ARG A 47 9.98 5.98 7.43
N ASP A 48 10.57 4.80 7.41
CA ASP A 48 11.52 4.37 6.38
C ASP A 48 10.76 3.62 5.28
N ILE A 49 10.70 4.20 4.09
CA ILE A 49 9.86 3.70 2.99
C ILE A 49 10.68 3.58 1.71
N LEU A 50 10.70 2.39 1.13
CA LEU A 50 11.30 2.11 -0.18
C LEU A 50 10.24 2.16 -1.28
N ILE A 51 10.48 2.98 -2.29
CA ILE A 51 9.68 3.02 -3.51
C ILE A 51 10.36 2.17 -4.57
N ILE A 52 9.70 1.10 -4.99
CA ILE A 52 10.19 0.24 -6.07
C ILE A 52 9.38 0.53 -7.33
N SER A 53 10.05 0.88 -8.42
CA SER A 53 9.39 1.18 -9.70
C SER A 53 10.27 0.81 -10.89
N THR A 54 9.71 0.93 -12.11
CA THR A 54 10.47 0.71 -13.34
C THR A 54 11.62 1.73 -13.47
N PRO A 55 12.71 1.39 -14.18
CA PRO A 55 13.80 2.36 -14.43
C PRO A 55 13.32 3.65 -15.11
N VAL A 56 12.29 3.55 -15.97
CA VAL A 56 11.73 4.70 -16.72
C VAL A 56 10.93 5.63 -15.81
N ASP A 57 10.15 5.08 -14.88
CA ASP A 57 9.24 5.87 -14.04
C ASP A 57 9.88 6.35 -12.73
N LEU A 58 10.90 5.67 -12.23
CA LEU A 58 11.54 5.97 -10.94
C LEU A 58 12.01 7.42 -10.80
N PRO A 59 12.56 8.08 -11.84
CA PRO A 59 12.92 9.50 -11.77
C PRO A 59 11.72 10.42 -11.48
N ASN A 60 10.53 10.07 -11.97
CA ASN A 60 9.32 10.84 -11.73
C ASN A 60 8.84 10.72 -10.27
N PHE A 61 8.95 9.53 -9.68
CA PHE A 61 8.69 9.34 -8.24
C PHE A 61 9.68 10.12 -7.38
N LYS A 62 10.98 10.10 -7.71
CA LYS A 62 12.00 10.90 -7.03
C LYS A 62 11.68 12.40 -7.10
N ARG A 63 11.24 12.89 -8.26
CA ARG A 63 10.86 14.31 -8.45
C ARG A 63 9.62 14.68 -7.64
N LEU A 64 8.62 13.78 -7.53
CA LEU A 64 7.38 14.01 -6.79
C LEU A 64 7.60 13.98 -5.28
N LEU A 65 8.32 12.98 -4.78
CA LEU A 65 8.36 12.63 -3.36
C LEU A 65 9.63 13.16 -2.64
N GLY A 66 10.68 13.49 -3.40
CA GLY A 66 11.96 13.93 -2.82
C GLY A 66 12.59 12.86 -1.93
N ASP A 67 13.20 13.28 -0.84
CA ASP A 67 13.77 12.42 0.19
C ASP A 67 12.78 12.08 1.32
N GLY A 68 11.59 12.70 1.33
CA GLY A 68 10.54 12.50 2.32
C GLY A 68 10.63 13.38 3.56
N SER A 69 11.67 14.17 3.69
CA SER A 69 11.90 15.03 4.87
C SER A 69 10.74 15.99 5.13
N GLN A 70 10.07 16.49 4.08
CA GLN A 70 8.88 17.34 4.17
C GLN A 70 7.68 16.67 4.86
N PHE A 71 7.67 15.34 4.91
CA PHE A 71 6.64 14.53 5.59
C PHE A 71 7.19 13.86 6.87
N GLY A 72 8.42 14.16 7.26
CA GLY A 72 9.08 13.52 8.40
C GLY A 72 9.32 12.01 8.23
N VAL A 73 9.39 11.54 6.99
CA VAL A 73 9.73 10.17 6.59
C VAL A 73 11.03 10.18 5.78
N LYS A 74 11.58 9.00 5.49
CA LYS A 74 12.73 8.83 4.62
C LYS A 74 12.33 7.94 3.45
N PHE A 75 12.38 8.49 2.24
CA PHE A 75 12.21 7.71 1.01
C PHE A 75 13.55 7.21 0.47
N SER A 76 13.56 5.93 0.16
CA SER A 76 14.60 5.27 -0.63
C SER A 76 13.97 4.79 -1.95
N TYR A 77 14.79 4.53 -2.96
CA TYR A 77 14.32 4.23 -4.31
C TYR A 77 15.10 3.08 -4.91
N LYS A 78 14.40 2.11 -5.50
CA LYS A 78 15.01 0.95 -6.16
C LYS A 78 14.34 0.67 -7.49
N GLU A 79 15.12 0.34 -8.49
CA GLU A 79 14.62 -0.06 -9.80
C GLU A 79 14.16 -1.51 -9.79
N GLN A 80 13.03 -1.79 -10.43
CA GLN A 80 12.55 -3.11 -10.79
C GLN A 80 12.69 -3.25 -12.31
N PRO A 81 13.74 -3.91 -12.83
CA PRO A 81 13.99 -3.97 -14.26
C PRO A 81 12.95 -4.79 -15.03
N SER A 82 12.39 -5.83 -14.39
CA SER A 82 11.36 -6.71 -14.95
C SER A 82 10.29 -7.01 -13.90
N PRO A 83 9.00 -7.16 -14.29
CA PRO A 83 7.89 -7.41 -13.37
C PRO A 83 7.79 -8.92 -13.04
N ASP A 84 8.79 -9.47 -12.34
CA ASP A 84 8.91 -10.89 -12.05
C ASP A 84 8.06 -11.36 -10.85
N GLY A 85 7.04 -10.59 -10.51
CA GLY A 85 6.09 -10.90 -9.43
C GLY A 85 6.22 -10.01 -8.19
N LEU A 86 5.21 -10.07 -7.31
CA LEU A 86 5.15 -9.19 -6.13
C LEU A 86 6.22 -9.55 -5.10
N ALA A 87 6.53 -10.84 -4.92
CA ALA A 87 7.52 -11.28 -3.95
C ALA A 87 8.96 -10.85 -4.30
N GLN A 88 9.24 -10.51 -5.57
CA GLN A 88 10.51 -9.93 -5.99
C GLN A 88 10.87 -8.64 -5.21
N ALA A 89 9.85 -7.91 -4.72
CA ALA A 89 10.06 -6.69 -3.95
C ALA A 89 10.94 -6.90 -2.70
N PHE A 90 10.85 -8.07 -2.06
CA PHE A 90 11.67 -8.41 -0.88
C PHE A 90 13.12 -8.73 -1.26
N ILE A 91 13.35 -9.33 -2.42
CA ILE A 91 14.69 -9.60 -2.95
C ILE A 91 15.38 -8.28 -3.34
N LEU A 92 14.68 -7.41 -4.08
CA LEU A 92 15.19 -6.10 -4.47
C LEU A 92 15.42 -5.18 -3.26
N GLY A 93 14.58 -5.32 -2.24
CA GLY A 93 14.60 -4.54 -1.01
C GLY A 93 15.48 -5.10 0.10
N GLU A 94 16.18 -6.23 -0.09
CA GLU A 94 16.92 -6.92 0.96
C GLU A 94 17.86 -6.01 1.76
N GLU A 95 18.72 -5.27 1.08
CA GLU A 95 19.64 -4.32 1.72
C GLU A 95 18.90 -3.23 2.51
N PHE A 96 17.78 -2.73 1.97
CA PHE A 96 16.94 -1.75 2.66
C PHE A 96 16.26 -2.36 3.88
N ILE A 97 15.72 -3.57 3.77
CA ILE A 97 15.04 -4.28 4.87
C ILE A 97 16.03 -4.54 6.01
N GLY A 98 17.22 -5.06 5.69
CA GLY A 98 18.20 -5.47 6.70
C GLY A 98 17.59 -6.50 7.65
N ASP A 99 17.70 -6.27 8.96
CA ASP A 99 17.17 -7.15 10.01
C ASP A 99 15.74 -6.78 10.48
N ASP A 100 15.11 -5.80 9.83
CA ASP A 100 13.79 -5.31 10.22
C ASP A 100 12.64 -6.18 9.69
N CYS A 101 11.50 -6.15 10.38
CA CYS A 101 10.22 -6.53 9.80
C CYS A 101 9.83 -5.54 8.69
N VAL A 102 9.00 -5.97 7.74
CA VAL A 102 8.65 -5.14 6.58
C VAL A 102 7.16 -5.22 6.25
N ALA A 103 6.59 -4.05 5.90
CA ALA A 103 5.28 -3.96 5.27
C ALA A 103 5.45 -3.75 3.76
N LEU A 104 4.68 -4.46 2.95
CA LEU A 104 4.56 -4.25 1.51
C LEU A 104 3.16 -3.75 1.19
N ILE A 105 3.08 -2.66 0.42
CA ILE A 105 1.81 -2.19 -0.13
C ILE A 105 1.92 -1.98 -1.64
N LEU A 106 0.86 -2.37 -2.35
CA LEU A 106 0.78 -2.14 -3.79
C LEU A 106 0.43 -0.68 -4.07
N GLY A 107 1.18 -0.08 -4.99
CA GLY A 107 1.11 1.35 -5.31
C GLY A 107 -0.21 1.82 -5.94
N ASP A 108 -1.09 0.89 -6.30
CA ASP A 108 -2.40 1.13 -6.92
C ASP A 108 -3.59 0.78 -6.02
N ASN A 109 -3.33 0.49 -4.76
CA ASN A 109 -4.38 0.15 -3.79
C ASN A 109 -4.76 1.36 -2.93
N ILE A 110 -6.06 1.59 -2.81
CA ILE A 110 -6.63 2.65 -2.01
C ILE A 110 -7.42 2.02 -0.86
N PHE A 111 -7.12 2.46 0.36
CA PHE A 111 -7.81 2.02 1.57
C PHE A 111 -8.44 3.22 2.27
N TYR A 112 -9.68 3.08 2.70
CA TYR A 112 -10.36 4.06 3.52
C TYR A 112 -11.29 3.38 4.52
N GLY A 113 -11.29 3.82 5.77
CA GLY A 113 -12.20 3.29 6.80
C GLY A 113 -11.89 3.80 8.20
N GLY A 114 -12.91 3.87 9.02
CA GLY A 114 -12.78 4.29 10.41
C GLY A 114 -11.92 3.34 11.25
N GLY A 115 -11.05 3.90 12.10
CA GLY A 115 -10.18 3.10 12.99
C GLY A 115 -9.02 2.37 12.29
N PHE A 116 -8.75 2.65 11.01
CA PHE A 116 -7.72 1.94 10.25
C PHE A 116 -6.33 2.07 10.86
N SER A 117 -5.93 3.28 11.28
CA SER A 117 -4.63 3.49 11.94
C SER A 117 -4.45 2.61 13.19
N GLY A 118 -5.51 2.42 14.00
CA GLY A 118 -5.46 1.53 15.16
C GLY A 118 -5.24 0.06 14.77
N LYS A 119 -5.90 -0.41 13.69
CA LYS A 119 -5.69 -1.76 13.14
C LYS A 119 -4.26 -1.94 12.65
N LEU A 120 -3.76 -0.98 11.87
CA LEU A 120 -2.39 -1.02 11.34
C LEU A 120 -1.34 -1.07 12.45
N LYS A 121 -1.47 -0.24 13.48
CA LYS A 121 -0.54 -0.22 14.63
C LYS A 121 -0.55 -1.53 15.41
N ARG A 122 -1.71 -2.18 15.59
CA ARG A 122 -1.78 -3.52 16.19
C ARG A 122 -1.03 -4.53 15.35
N VAL A 123 -1.27 -4.59 14.04
CA VAL A 123 -0.59 -5.52 13.13
C VAL A 123 0.93 -5.29 13.15
N VAL A 124 1.38 -4.03 13.12
CA VAL A 124 2.82 -3.71 13.26
C VAL A 124 3.38 -4.25 14.56
N SER A 125 2.68 -4.03 15.69
CA SER A 125 3.10 -4.54 17.01
C SER A 125 3.14 -6.07 17.03
N ASP A 126 2.10 -6.72 16.52
CA ASP A 126 1.99 -8.18 16.54
C ASP A 126 3.11 -8.83 15.71
N VAL A 127 3.34 -8.38 14.49
CA VAL A 127 4.41 -8.93 13.63
C VAL A 127 5.79 -8.62 14.19
N THR A 128 5.99 -7.43 14.77
CA THR A 128 7.29 -7.06 15.35
C THR A 128 7.63 -7.89 16.60
N ASN A 129 6.65 -8.18 17.45
CA ASN A 129 6.87 -8.88 18.73
C ASN A 129 6.79 -10.40 18.59
N ASN A 130 5.93 -10.90 17.72
CA ASN A 130 5.61 -12.34 17.64
C ASN A 130 6.14 -12.98 16.34
N GLY A 131 6.62 -12.20 15.38
CA GLY A 131 7.00 -12.68 14.05
C GLY A 131 5.81 -13.09 13.20
N GLY A 132 6.07 -13.81 12.11
CA GLY A 132 5.06 -14.30 11.18
C GLY A 132 4.64 -13.27 10.15
N ALA A 133 3.47 -13.50 9.56
CA ALA A 133 2.87 -12.64 8.54
C ALA A 133 1.42 -12.27 8.89
N THR A 134 1.02 -11.07 8.49
CA THR A 134 -0.38 -10.65 8.53
C THR A 134 -0.77 -10.05 7.17
N VAL A 135 -1.84 -10.57 6.59
CA VAL A 135 -2.47 -10.06 5.38
C VAL A 135 -3.85 -9.48 5.69
N PHE A 136 -4.39 -8.65 4.80
CA PHE A 136 -5.70 -8.04 5.00
C PHE A 136 -6.73 -8.69 4.08
N GLY A 137 -7.82 -9.22 4.66
CA GLY A 137 -8.93 -9.81 3.96
C GLY A 137 -10.09 -8.82 3.80
N TYR A 138 -10.61 -8.69 2.57
CA TYR A 138 -11.75 -7.83 2.27
C TYR A 138 -12.83 -8.61 1.49
N PRO A 139 -14.11 -8.53 1.88
CA PRO A 139 -15.17 -9.22 1.17
C PRO A 139 -15.44 -8.56 -0.18
N VAL A 140 -15.35 -9.34 -1.25
CA VAL A 140 -15.57 -8.88 -2.63
C VAL A 140 -16.65 -9.69 -3.34
N LYS A 141 -17.23 -9.10 -4.38
CA LYS A 141 -18.22 -9.76 -5.22
C LYS A 141 -17.58 -10.78 -6.17
N ASP A 142 -16.37 -10.50 -6.66
CA ASP A 142 -15.68 -11.27 -7.68
C ASP A 142 -14.33 -11.80 -7.15
N PRO A 143 -14.31 -12.73 -6.17
CA PRO A 143 -13.09 -13.17 -5.49
C PRO A 143 -12.11 -13.88 -6.41
N GLN A 144 -12.56 -14.53 -7.49
CA GLN A 144 -11.71 -15.22 -8.48
C GLN A 144 -10.67 -14.32 -9.17
N ARG A 145 -10.75 -13.01 -8.99
CA ARG A 145 -9.78 -12.05 -9.55
C ARG A 145 -8.54 -11.85 -8.67
N PHE A 146 -8.57 -12.33 -7.44
CA PHE A 146 -7.60 -12.05 -6.38
C PHE A 146 -7.06 -13.33 -5.74
N GLY A 147 -6.07 -13.19 -4.88
CA GLY A 147 -5.79 -14.22 -3.88
C GLY A 147 -6.99 -14.33 -2.93
N VAL A 148 -7.44 -15.54 -2.65
CA VAL A 148 -8.63 -15.80 -1.80
C VAL A 148 -8.19 -16.55 -0.55
N VAL A 149 -8.63 -16.08 0.61
CA VAL A 149 -8.37 -16.71 1.90
C VAL A 149 -9.62 -17.40 2.41
N GLU A 150 -9.46 -18.63 2.92
CA GLU A 150 -10.53 -19.46 3.53
C GLU A 150 -10.28 -19.60 5.03
N PHE A 151 -11.34 -19.61 5.82
CA PHE A 151 -11.33 -19.74 7.26
C PHE A 151 -12.09 -20.98 7.73
N ASP A 152 -11.67 -21.55 8.85
CA ASP A 152 -12.48 -22.53 9.58
C ASP A 152 -13.58 -21.84 10.42
N ARG A 153 -14.33 -22.64 11.20
CA ARG A 153 -15.43 -22.15 12.05
C ARG A 153 -14.96 -21.22 13.18
N ASP A 154 -13.70 -21.34 13.56
CA ASP A 154 -13.07 -20.54 14.63
C ASP A 154 -12.40 -19.26 14.08
N GLY A 155 -12.48 -19.04 12.75
CA GLY A 155 -11.90 -17.90 12.06
C GLY A 155 -10.40 -18.02 11.78
N LYS A 156 -9.82 -19.22 11.94
CA LYS A 156 -8.43 -19.50 11.60
C LYS A 156 -8.30 -19.74 10.09
N VAL A 157 -7.24 -19.20 9.50
CA VAL A 157 -6.93 -19.41 8.08
C VAL A 157 -6.57 -20.87 7.84
N ILE A 158 -7.24 -21.49 6.87
CA ILE A 158 -7.00 -22.88 6.47
C ILE A 158 -6.50 -23.03 5.04
N SER A 159 -6.78 -22.06 4.17
CA SER A 159 -6.21 -22.05 2.82
C SER A 159 -6.07 -20.64 2.29
N ILE A 160 -5.14 -20.47 1.33
CA ILE A 160 -4.98 -19.29 0.51
C ILE A 160 -4.66 -19.74 -0.92
N GLU A 161 -5.43 -19.23 -1.90
CA GLU A 161 -5.33 -19.64 -3.31
C GLU A 161 -5.26 -18.41 -4.22
N GLU A 162 -4.33 -18.40 -5.19
CA GLU A 162 -4.21 -17.34 -6.18
C GLU A 162 -5.23 -17.53 -7.30
N LYS A 163 -6.11 -16.56 -7.48
CA LYS A 163 -7.13 -16.51 -8.57
C LYS A 163 -7.83 -17.84 -8.81
N PRO A 164 -8.44 -18.44 -7.78
CA PRO A 164 -9.08 -19.74 -7.92
C PRO A 164 -10.27 -19.69 -8.89
N GLN A 165 -10.43 -20.69 -9.73
CA GLN A 165 -11.59 -20.81 -10.61
C GLN A 165 -12.90 -20.99 -9.81
N ASN A 166 -12.82 -21.71 -8.70
CA ASN A 166 -13.94 -21.96 -7.78
C ASN A 166 -13.55 -21.47 -6.38
N PRO A 167 -13.74 -20.17 -6.07
CA PRO A 167 -13.37 -19.61 -4.78
C PRO A 167 -14.14 -20.25 -3.62
N LYS A 168 -13.41 -20.60 -2.56
CA LYS A 168 -14.00 -21.20 -1.35
C LYS A 168 -14.54 -20.17 -0.36
N SER A 169 -14.21 -18.91 -0.57
CA SER A 169 -14.71 -17.79 0.23
C SER A 169 -14.85 -16.52 -0.61
N TYR A 170 -15.48 -15.49 -0.04
CA TYR A 170 -15.60 -14.17 -0.64
C TYR A 170 -14.51 -13.20 -0.19
N TYR A 171 -13.55 -13.65 0.63
CA TYR A 171 -12.51 -12.79 1.17
C TYR A 171 -11.29 -12.78 0.25
N ALA A 172 -11.13 -11.67 -0.48
CA ALA A 172 -9.93 -11.38 -1.23
C ALA A 172 -8.81 -10.89 -0.30
N VAL A 173 -7.59 -11.33 -0.56
CA VAL A 173 -6.39 -10.74 0.04
C VAL A 173 -6.10 -9.43 -0.67
N THR A 174 -6.05 -8.35 0.10
CA THR A 174 -5.76 -7.01 -0.44
C THR A 174 -4.26 -6.84 -0.73
N GLY A 175 -3.89 -5.72 -1.38
CA GLY A 175 -2.49 -5.41 -1.66
C GLY A 175 -1.74 -4.79 -0.48
N LEU A 176 -1.98 -5.23 0.75
CA LEU A 176 -1.30 -4.78 1.97
C LEU A 176 -0.88 -5.99 2.81
N TYR A 177 0.41 -6.09 3.09
CA TYR A 177 1.05 -7.24 3.70
C TYR A 177 2.05 -6.79 4.75
N PHE A 178 2.15 -7.54 5.86
CA PHE A 178 3.14 -7.33 6.92
C PHE A 178 3.86 -8.63 7.21
N TYR A 179 5.19 -8.59 7.28
CA TYR A 179 6.02 -9.77 7.45
C TYR A 179 7.14 -9.54 8.44
N ASP A 180 7.54 -10.61 9.12
CA ASP A 180 8.82 -10.66 9.81
C ASP A 180 10.00 -10.72 8.81
N ASN A 181 11.22 -10.67 9.30
CA ASN A 181 12.43 -10.63 8.48
C ASN A 181 12.63 -11.90 7.61
N LYS A 182 12.06 -13.05 7.99
CA LYS A 182 12.19 -14.31 7.23
C LYS A 182 11.63 -14.22 5.81
N VAL A 183 10.82 -13.20 5.54
CA VAL A 183 10.24 -12.97 4.22
C VAL A 183 11.28 -12.87 3.11
N VAL A 184 12.46 -12.32 3.39
CA VAL A 184 13.55 -12.17 2.41
C VAL A 184 14.08 -13.55 2.00
N GLU A 185 14.34 -14.42 2.99
CA GLU A 185 14.79 -15.80 2.76
C GLU A 185 13.73 -16.60 1.99
N TYR A 186 12.47 -16.50 2.43
CA TYR A 186 11.37 -17.21 1.76
C TYR A 186 11.18 -16.75 0.32
N ALA A 187 11.25 -15.42 0.06
CA ALA A 187 11.13 -14.89 -1.30
C ALA A 187 12.25 -15.36 -2.23
N LYS A 188 13.49 -15.47 -1.73
CA LYS A 188 14.65 -15.99 -2.49
C LYS A 188 14.50 -17.46 -2.87
N ASN A 189 13.79 -18.25 -2.07
CA ASN A 189 13.59 -19.68 -2.26
C ASN A 189 12.31 -20.02 -3.05
N LEU A 190 11.51 -18.99 -3.45
CA LEU A 190 10.35 -19.23 -4.30
C LEU A 190 10.74 -19.65 -5.70
N SER A 191 9.96 -20.57 -6.28
CA SER A 191 10.02 -20.89 -7.70
C SER A 191 8.99 -20.04 -8.45
N PRO A 192 9.30 -19.53 -9.66
CA PRO A 192 8.32 -18.84 -10.49
C PRO A 192 7.10 -19.72 -10.79
N SER A 193 5.92 -19.13 -10.77
CA SER A 193 4.67 -19.79 -11.16
C SER A 193 4.63 -20.10 -12.65
N ALA A 194 3.57 -20.76 -13.12
CA ALA A 194 3.33 -20.99 -14.54
C ALA A 194 3.25 -19.68 -15.37
N ARG A 195 3.06 -18.52 -14.69
CA ARG A 195 3.09 -17.18 -15.30
C ARG A 195 4.49 -16.57 -15.37
N GLY A 196 5.50 -17.25 -14.83
CA GLY A 196 6.87 -16.74 -14.70
C GLY A 196 7.05 -15.75 -13.54
N GLU A 197 6.08 -15.64 -12.63
CA GLU A 197 6.07 -14.66 -11.54
C GLU A 197 6.36 -15.31 -10.18
N LEU A 198 7.10 -14.62 -9.30
CA LEU A 198 7.22 -14.95 -7.88
C LEU A 198 5.97 -14.48 -7.14
N GLU A 199 5.05 -15.41 -6.93
CA GLU A 199 3.72 -15.10 -6.42
C GLU A 199 3.75 -14.78 -4.93
N ILE A 200 3.11 -13.67 -4.54
CA ILE A 200 2.94 -13.32 -3.12
C ILE A 200 2.06 -14.34 -2.40
N THR A 201 1.13 -14.98 -3.12
CA THR A 201 0.28 -16.03 -2.56
C THR A 201 1.09 -17.26 -2.17
N ASP A 202 2.13 -17.64 -2.95
CA ASP A 202 2.99 -18.78 -2.61
C ASP A 202 3.88 -18.44 -1.40
N LEU A 203 4.34 -17.20 -1.29
CA LEU A 203 5.00 -16.70 -0.09
C LEU A 203 4.09 -16.81 1.14
N ASN A 204 2.84 -16.39 1.05
CA ASN A 204 1.85 -16.51 2.12
C ASN A 204 1.54 -17.97 2.49
N LYS A 205 1.56 -18.90 1.52
CA LYS A 205 1.40 -20.34 1.79
C LYS A 205 2.52 -20.88 2.67
N ILE A 206 3.77 -20.41 2.52
CA ILE A 206 4.88 -20.81 3.39
C ILE A 206 4.58 -20.41 4.84
N TYR A 207 4.12 -19.17 5.08
CA TYR A 207 3.72 -18.73 6.42
C TYR A 207 2.53 -19.52 6.96
N LEU A 208 1.54 -19.84 6.12
CA LEU A 208 0.38 -20.65 6.51
C LEU A 208 0.81 -22.07 6.93
N GLN A 209 1.67 -22.73 6.15
CA GLN A 209 2.20 -24.08 6.45
C GLN A 209 2.99 -24.12 7.75
N ASN A 210 3.68 -23.02 8.07
CA ASN A 210 4.42 -22.86 9.32
C ASN A 210 3.52 -22.44 10.51
N GLY A 211 2.21 -22.28 10.29
CA GLY A 211 1.25 -21.85 11.32
C GLY A 211 1.37 -20.40 11.74
N ASN A 212 2.01 -19.54 10.93
CA ASN A 212 2.38 -18.18 11.25
C ASN A 212 1.75 -17.14 10.30
N LEU A 213 0.65 -17.48 9.60
CA LEU A 213 -0.12 -16.53 8.78
C LEU A 213 -1.37 -16.09 9.54
N ASN A 214 -1.48 -14.78 9.76
CA ASN A 214 -2.66 -14.14 10.31
C ASN A 214 -3.41 -13.35 9.23
N VAL A 215 -4.72 -13.17 9.43
CA VAL A 215 -5.56 -12.33 8.55
C VAL A 215 -6.30 -11.31 9.40
N GLU A 216 -6.11 -10.03 9.11
CA GLU A 216 -6.91 -8.94 9.65
C GLU A 216 -8.06 -8.64 8.69
N LEU A 217 -9.30 -8.80 9.14
CA LEU A 217 -10.47 -8.55 8.29
C LEU A 217 -10.86 -7.07 8.27
N LEU A 218 -11.04 -6.55 7.08
CA LEU A 218 -11.63 -5.25 6.82
C LEU A 218 -13.15 -5.43 6.69
N GLY A 219 -13.87 -5.00 7.71
CA GLY A 219 -15.33 -5.18 7.79
C GLY A 219 -16.12 -4.08 7.09
N ARG A 220 -17.42 -4.01 7.41
CA ARG A 220 -18.30 -2.93 6.93
C ARG A 220 -17.77 -1.56 7.34
N GLY A 221 -17.91 -0.57 6.45
CA GLY A 221 -17.37 0.77 6.65
C GLY A 221 -15.95 0.96 6.14
N PHE A 222 -15.30 -0.11 5.65
CA PHE A 222 -14.08 0.00 4.87
C PHE A 222 -14.35 0.03 3.38
N ALA A 223 -13.56 0.78 2.65
CA ALA A 223 -13.43 0.69 1.21
C ALA A 223 -11.99 0.26 0.86
N TRP A 224 -11.90 -0.76 0.02
CA TRP A 224 -10.67 -1.15 -0.66
C TRP A 224 -10.94 -1.10 -2.16
N LEU A 225 -10.14 -0.30 -2.88
CA LEU A 225 -10.31 -0.06 -4.30
C LEU A 225 -9.02 -0.44 -5.02
N ASP A 226 -9.15 -1.36 -5.98
CA ASP A 226 -8.11 -1.71 -6.95
C ASP A 226 -8.31 -0.88 -8.22
N THR A 227 -7.34 -0.05 -8.58
CA THR A 227 -7.43 0.89 -9.71
C THR A 227 -6.89 0.30 -11.01
N GLY A 228 -7.07 -1.00 -11.22
CA GLY A 228 -6.50 -1.76 -12.34
C GLY A 228 -7.13 -1.54 -13.73
N THR A 229 -8.27 -0.85 -13.83
CA THR A 229 -8.99 -0.59 -15.08
C THR A 229 -9.45 0.87 -15.16
N HIS A 230 -9.77 1.38 -16.35
CA HIS A 230 -10.33 2.75 -16.51
C HIS A 230 -11.59 2.96 -15.66
N HIS A 231 -12.46 1.95 -15.61
CA HIS A 231 -13.68 2.01 -14.82
C HIS A 231 -13.38 2.09 -13.31
N SER A 232 -12.50 1.22 -12.78
CA SER A 232 -12.17 1.23 -11.35
C SER A 232 -11.35 2.47 -10.96
N LEU A 233 -10.54 3.03 -11.86
CA LEU A 233 -9.84 4.29 -11.67
C LEU A 233 -10.82 5.47 -11.51
N LEU A 234 -11.83 5.54 -12.38
CA LEU A 234 -12.88 6.55 -12.30
C LEU A 234 -13.72 6.39 -11.02
N GLN A 235 -14.11 5.16 -10.68
CA GLN A 235 -14.85 4.89 -9.44
C GLN A 235 -14.05 5.29 -8.20
N ALA A 236 -12.75 5.03 -8.17
CA ALA A 236 -11.88 5.43 -7.08
C ALA A 236 -11.83 6.96 -6.93
N SER A 237 -11.69 7.70 -8.04
CA SER A 237 -11.69 9.16 -8.04
C SER A 237 -13.03 9.72 -7.55
N GLN A 238 -14.15 9.18 -8.00
CA GLN A 238 -15.50 9.58 -7.56
C GLN A 238 -15.74 9.28 -6.08
N PHE A 239 -15.25 8.11 -5.59
CA PHE A 239 -15.34 7.78 -4.18
C PHE A 239 -14.56 8.78 -3.31
N VAL A 240 -13.31 9.06 -3.68
CA VAL A 240 -12.46 10.02 -2.95
C VAL A 240 -13.11 11.39 -2.95
N GLN A 241 -13.53 11.89 -4.10
CA GLN A 241 -14.24 13.17 -4.21
C GLN A 241 -15.46 13.23 -3.29
N THR A 242 -16.35 12.24 -3.38
CA THR A 242 -17.60 12.21 -2.60
C THR A 242 -17.32 12.25 -1.09
N VAL A 243 -16.34 11.48 -0.62
CA VAL A 243 -16.00 11.46 0.82
C VAL A 243 -15.38 12.78 1.25
N GLU A 244 -14.43 13.32 0.47
CA GLU A 244 -13.74 14.57 0.80
C GLU A 244 -14.72 15.76 0.84
N GLU A 245 -15.61 15.89 -0.14
CA GLU A 245 -16.60 16.96 -0.20
C GLU A 245 -17.63 16.87 0.93
N ASN A 246 -18.12 15.65 1.23
CA ASN A 246 -19.14 15.47 2.28
C ASN A 246 -18.57 15.67 3.70
N GLN A 247 -17.35 15.26 3.94
CA GLN A 247 -16.75 15.30 5.28
C GLN A 247 -15.89 16.55 5.52
N GLY A 248 -15.55 17.29 4.47
CA GLY A 248 -14.65 18.44 4.55
C GLY A 248 -13.23 18.07 4.97
N ILE A 249 -12.79 16.86 4.63
CA ILE A 249 -11.45 16.31 4.89
C ILE A 249 -10.76 15.96 3.58
N LYS A 250 -9.47 15.61 3.64
CA LYS A 250 -8.77 14.99 2.50
C LYS A 250 -8.31 13.59 2.84
N ILE A 251 -8.59 12.64 1.93
CA ILE A 251 -8.07 11.27 2.04
C ILE A 251 -6.62 11.27 1.57
N ALA A 252 -5.74 10.56 2.30
CA ALA A 252 -4.32 10.43 1.94
C ALA A 252 -3.58 11.78 1.73
N CYS A 253 -3.95 12.81 2.47
CA CYS A 253 -3.18 14.04 2.56
C CYS A 253 -1.92 13.76 3.41
N LEU A 254 -0.76 13.62 2.76
CA LEU A 254 0.47 13.20 3.43
C LEU A 254 0.91 14.22 4.48
N GLU A 255 0.69 15.51 4.24
CA GLU A 255 0.96 16.60 5.16
C GLU A 255 0.13 16.49 6.44
N GLU A 256 -1.17 16.24 6.31
CA GLU A 256 -2.05 16.02 7.45
C GLU A 256 -1.68 14.76 8.22
N VAL A 257 -1.42 13.65 7.52
CA VAL A 257 -1.00 12.38 8.14
C VAL A 257 0.31 12.58 8.90
N ALA A 258 1.30 13.23 8.30
CA ALA A 258 2.59 13.53 8.93
C ALA A 258 2.43 14.31 10.22
N TYR A 259 1.60 15.35 10.21
CA TYR A 259 1.32 16.16 11.40
C TYR A 259 0.57 15.36 12.48
N ARG A 260 -0.53 14.68 12.12
CA ARG A 260 -1.33 13.90 13.07
C ARG A 260 -0.58 12.71 13.68
N MET A 261 0.38 12.17 12.95
CA MET A 261 1.26 11.10 13.44
C MET A 261 2.45 11.64 14.26
N GLY A 262 2.60 12.95 14.37
CA GLY A 262 3.72 13.58 15.09
C GLY A 262 5.07 13.41 14.38
N PHE A 263 5.08 13.22 13.05
CA PHE A 263 6.30 13.08 12.26
C PHE A 263 6.93 14.44 11.97
N VAL A 264 6.11 15.48 11.88
CA VAL A 264 6.52 16.87 11.67
C VAL A 264 5.80 17.78 12.64
N THR A 265 6.42 18.92 12.98
CA THR A 265 5.78 19.98 13.78
C THR A 265 4.88 20.86 12.91
N LYS A 266 4.08 21.71 13.56
CA LYS A 266 3.27 22.73 12.89
C LYS A 266 4.15 23.71 12.10
N GLU A 267 5.25 24.11 12.68
CA GLU A 267 6.24 25.05 12.11
C GLU A 267 6.93 24.46 10.88
N ASP A 268 7.29 23.15 10.93
CA ASP A 268 7.91 22.46 9.78
C ASP A 268 6.92 22.37 8.62
N LEU A 269 5.67 22.05 8.94
CA LEU A 269 4.62 21.95 7.91
C LEU A 269 4.29 23.32 7.30
N GLN A 270 4.25 24.39 8.11
CA GLN A 270 4.08 25.76 7.60
C GLN A 270 5.16 26.13 6.60
N LYS A 271 6.45 25.91 6.95
CA LYS A 271 7.57 26.14 6.03
C LYS A 271 7.48 25.34 4.74
N THR A 272 6.95 24.10 4.83
CA THR A 272 6.77 23.24 3.66
C THR A 272 5.73 23.79 2.71
N ILE A 273 4.57 24.21 3.23
CA ILE A 273 3.44 24.69 2.41
C ILE A 273 3.61 26.12 1.88
N GLU A 274 4.48 26.94 2.49
CA GLU A 274 4.83 28.28 1.98
C GLU A 274 5.43 28.25 0.57
N LYS A 275 6.07 27.15 0.19
CA LYS A 275 6.64 26.93 -1.14
C LYS A 275 5.59 26.78 -2.24
N TYR A 276 4.33 26.53 -1.88
CA TYR A 276 3.28 26.24 -2.84
C TYR A 276 2.28 27.39 -2.93
N ASN A 277 1.88 27.68 -4.17
CA ASN A 277 0.84 28.68 -4.45
C ASN A 277 -0.52 28.26 -3.87
N ASN A 278 -1.43 29.23 -3.75
CA ASN A 278 -2.80 28.98 -3.34
C ASN A 278 -3.50 28.06 -4.36
N ASN A 279 -3.88 26.90 -3.91
CA ASN A 279 -4.78 25.96 -4.58
C ASN A 279 -5.62 25.23 -3.54
N GLU A 280 -6.60 24.49 -3.97
CA GLU A 280 -7.55 23.83 -3.07
C GLU A 280 -6.87 22.89 -2.08
N TYR A 281 -5.93 22.06 -2.54
CA TYR A 281 -5.20 21.09 -1.71
C TYR A 281 -4.41 21.79 -0.59
N PHE A 282 -3.54 22.75 -0.92
CA PHE A 282 -2.73 23.43 0.10
C PHE A 282 -3.52 24.43 0.94
N ASN A 283 -4.65 24.96 0.43
CA ASN A 283 -5.57 25.76 1.25
C ASN A 283 -6.24 24.90 2.34
N TYR A 284 -6.56 23.64 2.03
CA TYR A 284 -7.03 22.71 3.04
C TYR A 284 -5.99 22.53 4.16
N VAL A 285 -4.72 22.27 3.82
CA VAL A 285 -3.63 22.10 4.80
C VAL A 285 -3.45 23.35 5.65
N ARG A 286 -3.45 24.56 5.03
CA ARG A 286 -3.40 25.85 5.77
C ARG A 286 -4.56 26.00 6.74
N ASN A 287 -5.77 25.72 6.29
CA ASN A 287 -6.98 25.82 7.12
C ASN A 287 -6.96 24.82 8.28
N MET A 288 -6.47 23.60 8.05
CA MET A 288 -6.28 22.61 9.10
C MET A 288 -5.33 23.15 10.18
N LEU A 289 -4.16 23.69 9.81
CA LEU A 289 -3.18 24.22 10.74
C LEU A 289 -3.69 25.43 11.52
N ASN A 290 -4.58 26.23 10.94
CA ASN A 290 -5.18 27.39 11.62
C ASN A 290 -6.27 27.01 12.66
N LYS A 291 -6.86 25.81 12.54
CA LYS A 291 -7.88 25.30 13.46
C LYS A 291 -7.29 24.56 14.67
N LEU A 292 -6.00 24.29 14.65
CA LEU A 292 -5.22 23.61 15.68
C LEU A 292 -4.41 24.61 16.50
#